data_e02ab0876ae88c17f339b695e1e82f7f
#
_entry.id   e02ab0876ae88c17f339b695e1e82f7f
#
_cell.length_a   1.000
_cell.length_b   1.000
_cell.length_c   1.000
_cell.angle_alpha   90.00
_cell.angle_beta   90.00
_cell.angle_gamma   90.00
#
_symmetry.space_group_name_H-M   'P 1'
#
loop_
_entity.id
_entity.type
_entity.pdbx_description
1 polymer ?
#
loop_
_entity_poly.entity_id
_entity_poly.type
_entity_poly.pdbx_seq_one_letter_code
_entity_poly.pdbx_strand_id
1 'polypeptide(L)'
;LTNCQSVGIRLENNGDYPYYVYEGFPEFFILKENSICTKDGDGNHILDENGSPFLECICGDVLRGNFDPTLPYFTEKGSFWTNSTTRLLDTTTNKTIVGRTRNMCHNSGYESVALIPMQAGNRTLGLIQMNDPRENMFTPKMIENCELIADRAGAVVVNALEIQERIDDIFDMLNKFKRD
;
A
#
# COMPACT_ATOMS: atom_id res chain seq x y z
N LEU A 1 -3.26 13.23 -13.67
CA LEU A 1 -4.33 13.35 -12.69
C LEU A 1 -3.93 14.17 -11.47
N THR A 2 -2.81 13.86 -10.83
CA THR A 2 -2.37 14.52 -9.60
C THR A 2 -1.17 15.45 -9.81
N ASN A 3 -0.40 15.27 -10.87
CA ASN A 3 0.87 15.97 -11.12
C ASN A 3 1.82 15.92 -9.89
N CYS A 4 1.71 14.86 -9.06
CA CYS A 4 2.61 14.63 -7.95
C CYS A 4 3.95 14.08 -8.44
N GLN A 5 5.01 14.32 -7.65
CA GLN A 5 6.38 13.95 -8.04
C GLN A 5 6.58 12.45 -8.10
N SER A 6 6.00 11.70 -7.17
CA SER A 6 6.27 10.26 -7.02
C SER A 6 4.98 9.47 -6.95
N VAL A 7 4.91 8.38 -7.69
CA VAL A 7 3.79 7.43 -7.69
C VAL A 7 4.33 6.01 -7.64
N GLY A 8 3.70 5.14 -6.88
CA GLY A 8 4.01 3.71 -6.83
C GLY A 8 2.77 2.87 -6.65
N ILE A 9 2.80 1.67 -7.20
CA ILE A 9 1.82 0.63 -6.98
C ILE A 9 2.51 -0.50 -6.24
N ARG A 10 1.96 -0.88 -5.10
CA ARG A 10 2.37 -2.04 -4.32
C ARG A 10 1.35 -3.15 -4.52
N LEU A 11 1.81 -4.37 -4.70
CA LEU A 11 0.95 -5.55 -4.80
C LEU A 11 1.32 -6.57 -3.74
N GLU A 12 0.31 -7.31 -3.29
CA GLU A 12 0.49 -8.39 -2.33
C GLU A 12 1.41 -9.48 -2.91
N ASN A 13 2.38 -9.89 -2.11
CA ASN A 13 3.29 -10.97 -2.41
C ASN A 13 3.73 -11.66 -1.10
N ASN A 14 3.18 -12.85 -0.83
CA ASN A 14 3.48 -13.66 0.35
C ASN A 14 3.32 -12.89 1.68
N GLY A 15 2.27 -12.08 1.79
CA GLY A 15 1.94 -11.29 2.97
C GLY A 15 2.69 -9.97 3.11
N ASP A 16 3.60 -9.64 2.20
CA ASP A 16 4.23 -8.33 2.05
C ASP A 16 3.63 -7.59 0.84
N TYR A 17 3.95 -6.31 0.71
CA TYR A 17 3.47 -5.45 -0.37
C TYR A 17 4.62 -4.66 -0.99
N PRO A 18 5.56 -5.31 -1.71
CA PRO A 18 6.63 -4.63 -2.41
C PRO A 18 6.11 -3.72 -3.53
N TYR A 19 6.94 -2.78 -3.98
CA TYR A 19 6.61 -2.01 -5.17
C TYR A 19 6.62 -2.91 -6.40
N TYR A 20 5.47 -2.99 -7.07
CA TYR A 20 5.34 -3.64 -8.38
C TYR A 20 5.82 -2.73 -9.51
N VAL A 21 5.45 -1.45 -9.43
CA VAL A 21 5.91 -0.40 -10.35
C VAL A 21 5.94 0.93 -9.61
N TYR A 22 6.89 1.77 -9.96
CA TYR A 22 7.01 3.10 -9.37
C TYR A 22 7.69 4.07 -10.32
N GLU A 23 7.45 5.38 -10.11
CA GLU A 23 8.06 6.49 -10.81
C GLU A 23 8.30 7.64 -9.83
N GLY A 24 9.39 8.39 -10.01
CA GLY A 24 9.71 9.61 -9.25
C GLY A 24 10.28 9.39 -7.84
N PHE A 25 10.20 8.19 -7.28
CA PHE A 25 10.85 7.89 -6.01
C PHE A 25 12.37 7.73 -6.18
N PRO A 26 13.20 8.30 -5.29
CA PRO A 26 14.63 8.07 -5.32
C PRO A 26 14.97 6.62 -4.93
N GLU A 27 16.04 6.09 -5.48
CA GLU A 27 16.45 4.69 -5.29
C GLU A 27 16.59 4.32 -3.80
N PHE A 28 17.19 5.20 -3.00
CA PHE A 28 17.36 4.94 -1.56
C PHE A 28 16.03 4.76 -0.83
N PHE A 29 14.97 5.48 -1.28
CA PHE A 29 13.63 5.36 -0.72
C PHE A 29 13.05 3.99 -1.04
N ILE A 30 13.14 3.58 -2.31
CA ILE A 30 12.67 2.27 -2.75
C ILE A 30 13.39 1.14 -2.01
N LEU A 31 14.73 1.19 -1.91
CA LEU A 31 15.50 0.17 -1.19
C LEU A 31 15.07 0.00 0.27
N LYS A 32 14.71 1.09 0.95
CA LYS A 32 14.28 1.06 2.36
C LYS A 32 12.82 0.69 2.56
N GLU A 33 11.97 1.09 1.63
CA GLU A 33 10.51 0.98 1.75
C GLU A 33 9.91 -0.14 0.88
N ASN A 34 10.75 -0.91 0.14
CA ASN A 34 10.23 -1.98 -0.71
C ASN A 34 9.43 -3.02 0.09
N SER A 35 9.94 -3.44 1.23
CA SER A 35 9.20 -4.26 2.20
C SER A 35 8.58 -3.37 3.28
N ILE A 36 7.31 -3.55 3.59
CA ILE A 36 6.62 -2.90 4.70
C ILE A 36 6.43 -3.82 5.90
N CYS A 37 6.94 -5.04 5.83
CA CYS A 37 6.94 -5.98 6.93
C CYS A 37 8.00 -5.64 7.98
N THR A 38 7.64 -5.79 9.25
CA THR A 38 8.61 -5.78 10.35
C THR A 38 9.45 -7.05 10.30
N LYS A 39 10.77 -6.90 10.50
CA LYS A 39 11.71 -8.02 10.59
C LYS A 39 12.39 -8.05 11.94
N ASP A 40 12.71 -9.25 12.42
CA ASP A 40 13.55 -9.46 13.59
C ASP A 40 15.03 -9.24 13.28
N GLY A 41 15.91 -9.44 14.28
CA GLY A 41 17.36 -9.29 14.13
C GLY A 41 17.99 -10.29 13.16
N ASP A 42 17.33 -11.39 12.86
CA ASP A 42 17.78 -12.44 11.94
C ASP A 42 17.19 -12.26 10.52
N GLY A 43 16.35 -11.23 10.32
CA GLY A 43 15.76 -10.88 9.04
C GLY A 43 14.44 -11.61 8.72
N ASN A 44 13.89 -12.42 9.66
CA ASN A 44 12.60 -13.06 9.49
C ASN A 44 11.45 -12.09 9.75
N HIS A 45 10.32 -12.31 9.09
CA HIS A 45 9.12 -11.50 9.34
C HIS A 45 8.59 -11.76 10.76
N ILE A 46 8.34 -10.70 11.51
CA ILE A 46 7.57 -10.77 12.76
C ILE A 46 6.11 -11.00 12.35
N LEU A 47 5.49 -12.01 12.96
CA LEU A 47 4.09 -12.35 12.68
C LEU A 47 3.17 -11.69 13.71
N ASP A 48 1.96 -11.36 13.28
CA ASP A 48 0.87 -10.95 14.15
C ASP A 48 0.19 -12.17 14.83
N GLU A 49 -0.82 -11.92 15.63
CA GLU A 49 -1.58 -12.96 16.34
C GLU A 49 -2.33 -13.94 15.42
N ASN A 50 -2.51 -13.60 14.14
CA ASN A 50 -3.13 -14.45 13.13
C ASN A 50 -2.09 -15.23 12.29
N GLY A 51 -0.80 -15.06 12.59
CA GLY A 51 0.29 -15.70 11.85
C GLY A 51 0.63 -15.01 10.53
N SER A 52 0.13 -13.80 10.28
CA SER A 52 0.44 -12.99 9.11
C SER A 52 1.60 -12.04 9.39
N PRO A 53 2.44 -11.68 8.38
CA PRO A 53 3.50 -10.72 8.57
C PRO A 53 2.98 -9.38 9.12
N PHE A 54 3.62 -8.86 10.17
CA PHE A 54 3.25 -7.58 10.75
C PHE A 54 3.67 -6.44 9.82
N LEU A 55 2.68 -5.70 9.28
CA LEU A 55 2.92 -4.56 8.40
C LEU A 55 3.10 -3.27 9.22
N GLU A 56 4.11 -2.49 8.87
CA GLU A 56 4.42 -1.22 9.52
C GLU A 56 3.82 -0.02 8.79
N CYS A 57 3.88 1.13 9.44
CA CYS A 57 3.41 2.41 8.94
C CYS A 57 1.91 2.49 8.66
N ILE A 58 1.48 3.69 8.29
CA ILE A 58 0.12 3.96 7.81
C ILE A 58 -0.21 3.11 6.58
N CYS A 59 0.81 2.76 5.76
CA CYS A 59 0.62 1.83 4.64
C CYS A 59 0.06 0.49 5.12
N GLY A 60 0.60 -0.06 6.21
CA GLY A 60 0.11 -1.30 6.81
C GLY A 60 -1.30 -1.17 7.36
N ASP A 61 -1.64 -0.04 7.98
CA ASP A 61 -2.98 0.23 8.49
C ASP A 61 -4.01 0.29 7.34
N VAL A 62 -3.70 1.03 6.26
CA VAL A 62 -4.55 1.10 5.07
C VAL A 62 -4.75 -0.28 4.44
N LEU A 63 -3.68 -1.07 4.31
CA LEU A 63 -3.74 -2.41 3.71
C LEU A 63 -4.53 -3.42 4.55
N ARG A 64 -4.54 -3.25 5.87
CA ARG A 64 -5.32 -4.09 6.79
C ARG A 64 -6.74 -3.60 7.01
N GLY A 65 -7.12 -2.44 6.49
CA GLY A 65 -8.39 -1.80 6.78
C GLY A 65 -8.50 -1.26 8.22
N ASN A 66 -7.36 -1.02 8.87
CA ASN A 66 -7.28 -0.45 10.21
C ASN A 66 -7.33 1.08 10.14
N PHE A 67 -8.50 1.65 9.96
CA PHE A 67 -8.68 3.09 9.86
C PHE A 67 -9.93 3.56 10.59
N ASP A 68 -9.93 4.82 10.98
CA ASP A 68 -11.07 5.50 11.57
C ASP A 68 -11.53 6.63 10.62
N PRO A 69 -12.67 6.48 9.94
CA PRO A 69 -13.15 7.47 8.98
C PRO A 69 -13.58 8.79 9.64
N THR A 70 -13.67 8.86 10.98
CA THR A 70 -13.93 10.13 11.68
C THR A 70 -12.69 11.02 11.77
N LEU A 71 -11.51 10.47 11.50
CA LEU A 71 -10.26 11.22 11.47
C LEU A 71 -10.09 11.94 10.12
N PRO A 72 -9.64 13.21 10.11
CA PRO A 72 -9.67 14.06 8.93
C PRO A 72 -8.72 13.63 7.80
N TYR A 73 -7.86 12.68 8.05
CA TYR A 73 -6.89 12.14 7.08
C TYR A 73 -7.26 10.76 6.52
N PHE A 74 -8.43 10.21 6.91
CA PHE A 74 -8.99 9.01 6.30
C PHE A 74 -10.29 9.32 5.55
N THR A 75 -10.52 8.57 4.47
CA THR A 75 -11.80 8.56 3.78
C THR A 75 -12.69 7.42 4.31
N GLU A 76 -13.98 7.45 3.96
CA GLU A 76 -14.90 6.34 4.26
C GLU A 76 -14.48 5.01 3.60
N LYS A 77 -13.72 5.08 2.50
CA LYS A 77 -13.17 3.90 1.80
C LYS A 77 -11.82 3.40 2.35
N GLY A 78 -11.30 4.06 3.38
CA GLY A 78 -10.04 3.67 4.02
C GLY A 78 -8.78 4.22 3.34
N SER A 79 -8.91 5.15 2.41
CA SER A 79 -7.75 5.87 1.89
C SER A 79 -7.21 6.83 2.94
N PHE A 80 -5.90 6.83 3.12
CA PHE A 80 -5.20 7.85 3.90
C PHE A 80 -4.69 8.95 2.97
N TRP A 81 -4.79 10.21 3.40
CA TRP A 81 -4.11 11.31 2.73
C TRP A 81 -3.84 12.49 3.66
N THR A 82 -2.74 13.17 3.39
CA THR A 82 -2.38 14.42 4.07
C THR A 82 -1.74 15.38 3.07
N ASN A 83 -1.88 16.66 3.32
CA ASN A 83 -1.22 17.71 2.55
C ASN A 83 -0.03 18.34 3.29
N SER A 84 0.27 17.85 4.51
CA SER A 84 1.50 18.19 5.23
C SER A 84 1.78 17.10 6.26
N THR A 85 2.79 16.28 6.01
CA THR A 85 3.28 15.28 6.98
C THR A 85 3.83 15.97 8.23
N THR A 86 4.44 17.14 8.09
CA THR A 86 4.92 17.96 9.22
C THR A 86 3.77 18.29 10.15
N ARG A 87 2.68 18.89 9.66
CA ARG A 87 1.52 19.23 10.50
C ARG A 87 0.82 17.99 11.06
N LEU A 88 0.78 16.91 10.29
CA LEU A 88 0.22 15.66 10.77
C LEU A 88 0.97 15.15 12.00
N LEU A 89 2.30 15.12 11.96
CA LEU A 89 3.13 14.65 13.06
C LEU A 89 3.07 15.57 14.29
N ASP A 90 2.99 16.88 14.08
CA ASP A 90 2.88 17.87 15.16
C ASP A 90 1.53 17.78 15.91
N THR A 91 0.45 17.42 15.20
CA THR A 91 -0.91 17.39 15.76
C THR A 91 -1.32 16.02 16.28
N THR A 92 -0.66 14.96 15.82
CA THR A 92 -1.01 13.60 16.19
C THR A 92 -0.08 13.10 17.28
N THR A 93 -0.60 12.97 18.49
CA THR A 93 0.10 12.19 19.53
C THR A 93 0.18 10.74 19.06
N ASN A 94 1.34 10.09 19.23
CA ASN A 94 1.68 8.73 18.78
C ASN A 94 0.63 7.62 19.07
N LYS A 95 -0.45 7.94 19.76
CA LYS A 95 -1.55 7.02 20.10
C LYS A 95 -2.69 6.99 19.08
N THR A 96 -2.75 7.92 18.15
CA THR A 96 -3.86 8.09 17.22
C THR A 96 -3.56 7.50 15.84
N ILE A 97 -2.30 7.34 15.49
CA ILE A 97 -1.86 6.60 14.31
C ILE A 97 -1.49 5.20 14.80
N VAL A 98 -2.36 4.26 14.52
CA VAL A 98 -2.20 2.86 14.96
C VAL A 98 -1.01 2.26 14.23
N GLY A 99 -0.01 1.80 14.99
CA GLY A 99 1.12 1.06 14.46
C GLY A 99 2.48 1.72 14.67
N ARG A 100 3.54 1.00 14.32
CA ARG A 100 4.92 1.51 14.29
C ARG A 100 5.12 2.25 12.99
N THR A 101 5.18 3.57 13.04
CA THR A 101 5.46 4.35 11.83
C THR A 101 6.96 4.61 11.69
N ARG A 102 7.51 4.30 10.51
CA ARG A 102 8.89 4.58 10.14
C ARG A 102 9.12 6.06 9.84
N ASN A 103 8.04 6.82 9.62
CA ASN A 103 8.07 8.22 9.19
C ASN A 103 8.94 8.48 7.94
N MET A 104 9.16 7.44 7.12
CA MET A 104 10.10 7.52 6.01
C MET A 104 9.66 8.52 4.95
N CYS A 105 8.35 8.66 4.70
CA CYS A 105 7.84 9.67 3.79
C CYS A 105 8.23 11.08 4.25
N HIS A 106 7.95 11.41 5.53
CA HIS A 106 8.34 12.69 6.12
C HIS A 106 9.86 12.91 6.11
N ASN A 107 10.63 11.91 6.58
CA ASN A 107 12.09 11.98 6.64
C ASN A 107 12.75 12.10 5.25
N SER A 108 12.03 11.75 4.19
CA SER A 108 12.46 11.92 2.79
C SER A 108 11.98 13.25 2.18
N GLY A 109 11.38 14.13 2.98
CA GLY A 109 10.95 15.46 2.57
C GLY A 109 9.61 15.51 1.84
N TYR A 110 8.80 14.46 1.90
CA TYR A 110 7.44 14.47 1.34
C TYR A 110 6.44 15.08 2.31
N GLU A 111 5.78 16.16 1.88
CA GLU A 111 4.74 16.82 2.65
C GLU A 111 3.33 16.31 2.29
N SER A 112 3.02 16.18 1.01
CA SER A 112 1.75 15.60 0.58
C SER A 112 1.93 14.11 0.32
N VAL A 113 1.14 13.28 1.02
CA VAL A 113 1.16 11.81 0.90
C VAL A 113 -0.27 11.30 0.78
N ALA A 114 -0.52 10.42 -0.17
CA ALA A 114 -1.80 9.71 -0.30
C ALA A 114 -1.56 8.21 -0.51
N LEU A 115 -2.34 7.41 0.19
CA LEU A 115 -2.30 5.95 0.22
C LEU A 115 -3.70 5.43 -0.09
N ILE A 116 -3.90 4.87 -1.26
CA ILE A 116 -5.22 4.45 -1.76
C ILE A 116 -5.23 2.92 -1.87
N PRO A 117 -6.03 2.20 -1.07
CA PRO A 117 -6.10 0.75 -1.14
C PRO A 117 -6.72 0.29 -2.47
N MET A 118 -6.16 -0.73 -3.08
CA MET A 118 -6.75 -1.46 -4.19
C MET A 118 -7.44 -2.71 -3.65
N GLN A 119 -8.75 -2.76 -3.77
CA GLN A 119 -9.58 -3.83 -3.20
C GLN A 119 -10.37 -4.56 -4.27
N ALA A 120 -10.65 -5.84 -4.02
CA ALA A 120 -11.64 -6.61 -4.76
C ALA A 120 -12.48 -7.43 -3.75
N GLY A 121 -13.75 -7.09 -3.63
CA GLY A 121 -14.59 -7.58 -2.55
C GLY A 121 -14.02 -7.22 -1.19
N ASN A 122 -13.79 -8.21 -0.35
CA ASN A 122 -13.24 -8.03 0.99
C ASN A 122 -11.69 -8.20 1.05
N ARG A 123 -11.03 -8.37 -0.10
CA ARG A 123 -9.58 -8.59 -0.16
C ARG A 123 -8.88 -7.32 -0.61
N THR A 124 -7.89 -6.89 0.15
CA THR A 124 -6.95 -5.84 -0.26
C THR A 124 -5.83 -6.49 -1.07
N LEU A 125 -5.68 -6.07 -2.32
CA LEU A 125 -4.73 -6.63 -3.29
C LEU A 125 -3.44 -5.82 -3.33
N GLY A 126 -3.49 -4.57 -2.91
CA GLY A 126 -2.38 -3.66 -3.00
C GLY A 126 -2.71 -2.23 -2.59
N LEU A 127 -1.82 -1.34 -2.93
CA LEU A 127 -1.85 0.06 -2.54
C LEU A 127 -1.32 0.94 -3.67
N ILE A 128 -2.02 2.02 -4.00
CA ILE A 128 -1.47 3.13 -4.78
C ILE A 128 -0.92 4.15 -3.80
N GLN A 129 0.36 4.46 -3.90
CA GLN A 129 1.05 5.46 -3.10
C GLN A 129 1.43 6.65 -3.96
N MET A 130 1.12 7.86 -3.50
CA MET A 130 1.48 9.12 -4.16
C MET A 130 2.14 10.04 -3.14
N ASN A 131 3.31 10.56 -3.49
CA ASN A 131 4.09 11.44 -2.62
C ASN A 131 4.54 12.69 -3.37
N ASP A 132 4.52 13.84 -2.69
CA ASP A 132 5.04 15.09 -3.22
C ASP A 132 5.72 15.91 -2.10
N PRO A 133 6.88 16.53 -2.36
CA PRO A 133 7.53 17.41 -1.38
C PRO A 133 6.78 18.73 -1.15
N ARG A 134 5.87 19.11 -2.02
CA ARG A 134 5.04 20.29 -1.86
C ARG A 134 3.85 20.00 -0.96
N GLU A 135 3.44 20.99 -0.18
CA GLU A 135 2.17 20.96 0.55
C GLU A 135 0.97 21.19 -0.39
N ASN A 136 -0.20 20.76 0.04
CA ASN A 136 -1.49 21.05 -0.58
C ASN A 136 -1.65 20.52 -2.02
N MET A 137 -1.06 19.35 -2.29
CA MET A 137 -1.13 18.72 -3.61
C MET A 137 -2.43 17.95 -3.87
N PHE A 138 -3.14 17.56 -2.82
CA PHE A 138 -4.34 16.74 -2.95
C PHE A 138 -5.59 17.52 -2.56
N THR A 139 -6.67 17.26 -3.28
CA THR A 139 -8.02 17.72 -2.95
C THR A 139 -8.93 16.50 -2.71
N PRO A 140 -10.03 16.64 -1.96
CA PRO A 140 -10.98 15.53 -1.76
C PRO A 140 -11.44 14.90 -3.07
N LYS A 141 -11.68 15.72 -4.11
CA LYS A 141 -12.11 15.24 -5.43
C LYS A 141 -11.02 14.45 -6.16
N MET A 142 -9.75 14.80 -5.97
CA MET A 142 -8.63 14.02 -6.54
C MET A 142 -8.53 12.68 -5.85
N ILE A 143 -8.67 12.62 -4.54
CA ILE A 143 -8.64 11.36 -3.78
C ILE A 143 -9.81 10.46 -4.21
N GLU A 144 -11.03 10.97 -4.29
CA GLU A 144 -12.19 10.24 -4.81
C GLU A 144 -11.94 9.64 -6.20
N ASN A 145 -11.35 10.42 -7.11
CA ASN A 145 -11.00 9.92 -8.44
C ASN A 145 -9.91 8.83 -8.40
N CYS A 146 -8.93 8.94 -7.49
CA CYS A 146 -7.91 7.91 -7.29
C CYS A 146 -8.52 6.62 -6.72
N GLU A 147 -9.48 6.73 -5.82
CA GLU A 147 -10.23 5.57 -5.31
C GLU A 147 -11.00 4.84 -6.42
N LEU A 148 -11.65 5.57 -7.33
CA LEU A 148 -12.32 4.97 -8.49
C LEU A 148 -11.34 4.25 -9.43
N ILE A 149 -10.12 4.76 -9.57
CA ILE A 149 -9.05 4.10 -10.34
C ILE A 149 -8.58 2.85 -9.61
N ALA A 150 -8.36 2.94 -8.30
CA ALA A 150 -7.94 1.82 -7.47
C ALA A 150 -8.95 0.66 -7.49
N ASP A 151 -10.26 0.96 -7.39
CA ASP A 151 -11.34 -0.02 -7.51
C ASP A 151 -11.28 -0.76 -8.85
N ARG A 152 -11.08 -0.02 -9.96
CA ARG A 152 -10.95 -0.61 -11.30
C ARG A 152 -9.67 -1.42 -11.46
N ALA A 153 -8.55 -0.92 -10.95
CA ALA A 153 -7.27 -1.62 -10.98
C ALA A 153 -7.35 -2.93 -10.18
N GLY A 154 -8.00 -2.91 -9.02
CA GLY A 154 -8.24 -4.11 -8.22
C GLY A 154 -8.97 -5.21 -9.00
N ALA A 155 -10.03 -4.86 -9.72
CA ALA A 155 -10.76 -5.82 -10.57
C ALA A 155 -9.88 -6.42 -11.67
N VAL A 156 -9.00 -5.61 -12.29
CA VAL A 156 -8.06 -6.09 -13.32
C VAL A 156 -7.03 -7.05 -12.72
N VAL A 157 -6.50 -6.72 -11.54
CA VAL A 157 -5.52 -7.58 -10.84
C VAL A 157 -6.13 -8.94 -10.48
N VAL A 158 -7.36 -8.98 -9.96
CA VAL A 158 -8.06 -10.25 -9.67
C VAL A 158 -8.20 -11.11 -10.92
N ASN A 159 -8.70 -10.53 -12.01
CA ASN A 159 -8.84 -11.27 -13.26
C ASN A 159 -7.49 -11.84 -13.75
N ALA A 160 -6.40 -11.08 -13.62
CA ALA A 160 -5.08 -11.54 -14.00
C ALA A 160 -4.59 -12.72 -13.13
N LEU A 161 -4.82 -12.67 -11.82
CA LEU A 161 -4.49 -13.74 -10.88
C LEU A 161 -5.29 -15.02 -11.19
N GLU A 162 -6.60 -14.90 -11.42
CA GLU A 162 -7.45 -16.05 -11.78
C GLU A 162 -7.01 -16.72 -13.11
N ILE A 163 -6.57 -15.93 -14.08
CA ILE A 163 -6.02 -16.45 -15.33
C ILE A 163 -4.72 -17.20 -15.07
N GLN A 164 -3.84 -16.65 -14.24
CA GLN A 164 -2.57 -17.28 -13.90
C GLN A 164 -2.79 -18.62 -13.19
N GLU A 165 -3.67 -18.70 -12.22
CA GLU A 165 -4.03 -19.95 -11.52
C GLU A 165 -4.53 -21.02 -12.50
N ARG A 166 -5.40 -20.65 -13.45
CA ARG A 166 -5.89 -21.58 -14.48
C ARG A 166 -4.78 -22.07 -15.40
N ILE A 167 -3.81 -21.21 -15.73
CA ILE A 167 -2.64 -21.59 -16.54
C ILE A 167 -1.80 -22.60 -15.77
N ASP A 168 -1.53 -22.34 -14.50
CA ASP A 168 -0.73 -23.23 -13.65
C ASP A 168 -1.40 -24.60 -13.48
N ASP A 169 -2.72 -24.66 -13.29
CA ASP A 169 -3.50 -25.90 -13.26
C ASP A 169 -3.38 -26.70 -14.56
N ILE A 170 -3.43 -26.03 -15.71
CA ILE A 170 -3.26 -26.66 -17.03
C ILE A 170 -1.85 -27.24 -17.15
N PHE A 171 -0.81 -26.49 -16.73
CA PHE A 171 0.55 -26.97 -16.75
C PHE A 171 0.75 -28.21 -15.85
N ASP A 172 0.16 -28.22 -14.68
CA ASP A 172 0.21 -29.35 -13.75
C ASP A 172 -0.49 -30.59 -14.33
N MET A 173 -1.64 -30.42 -14.96
CA MET A 173 -2.32 -31.50 -15.67
C MET A 173 -1.45 -32.07 -16.82
N LEU A 174 -0.86 -31.21 -17.65
CA LEU A 174 0.02 -31.64 -18.74
C LEU A 174 1.27 -32.39 -18.26
N ASN A 175 1.83 -31.98 -17.12
CA ASN A 175 2.99 -32.63 -16.53
C ASN A 175 2.66 -34.02 -15.93
N LYS A 176 1.43 -34.23 -15.47
CA LYS A 176 0.96 -35.56 -15.06
C LYS A 176 0.86 -36.52 -16.23
N PHE A 177 0.35 -36.08 -17.40
CA PHE A 177 0.28 -36.89 -18.61
C PHE A 177 1.64 -37.24 -19.22
N LYS A 178 2.72 -36.53 -18.89
CA LYS A 178 4.08 -36.86 -19.34
C LYS A 178 4.77 -37.95 -18.53
N ARG A 179 4.22 -38.33 -17.38
CA ARG A 179 4.82 -39.30 -16.45
C ARG A 179 4.19 -40.69 -16.56
N ASP A 180 3.08 -40.80 -17.29
CA ASP A 180 2.41 -42.04 -17.66
C ASP A 180 2.83 -42.45 -19.09
#